data_6ee9dab438ef5e848b47d0827ae7afe1
#
_entry.id   6ee9dab438ef5e848b47d0827ae7afe1
#
_cell.length_a   1.000
_cell.length_b   1.000
_cell.length_c   1.000
_cell.angle_alpha   90.00
_cell.angle_beta   90.00
_cell.angle_gamma   90.00
#
_symmetry.space_group_name_H-M   'P 1'
#
loop_
_entity.id
_entity.type
_entity.pdbx_description
1 polymer ?
#
loop_
_entity_poly.entity_id
_entity_poly.type
_entity_poly.pdbx_seq_one_letter_code
_entity_poly.pdbx_strand_id
1 'polypeptide(L)'
;MKAAKGKGIVSSFIMQSEDLDEIDWEFLGGKPNEVMTNYFGKGNTTNFARGQEFETVDVTEGFHNYTLDWTRERIEWWMDDKLLRTLKYEEALGGKEYPQTPMTIRIGSWSGGDVKNNDPGVVVCYNLV
;
A
#
# COMPACT_ATOMS: atom_id res chain seq x y z
N MET A 1 -13.04 -3.36 2.29
CA MET A 1 -13.07 -2.49 1.08
C MET A 1 -13.16 -3.36 -0.16
N LYS A 2 -13.67 -2.84 -1.28
CA LYS A 2 -13.59 -3.45 -2.61
C LYS A 2 -12.80 -2.51 -3.52
N ALA A 3 -11.77 -3.02 -4.20
CA ALA A 3 -10.98 -2.21 -5.11
C ALA A 3 -11.75 -1.86 -6.40
N ALA A 4 -11.42 -0.74 -7.02
CA ALA A 4 -12.02 -0.36 -8.28
C ALA A 4 -11.43 -1.18 -9.45
N LYS A 5 -12.30 -1.60 -10.37
CA LYS A 5 -11.92 -2.37 -11.55
C LYS A 5 -11.58 -1.45 -12.73
N GLY A 6 -10.54 -1.77 -13.46
CA GLY A 6 -10.18 -1.10 -14.71
C GLY A 6 -8.69 -0.77 -14.80
N LYS A 7 -8.14 -0.87 -16.01
CA LYS A 7 -6.74 -0.49 -16.26
C LYS A 7 -6.54 1.00 -16.00
N GLY A 8 -5.44 1.35 -15.38
CA GLY A 8 -5.10 2.74 -15.04
C GLY A 8 -5.85 3.30 -13.82
N ILE A 9 -6.64 2.47 -13.12
CA ILE A 9 -7.28 2.87 -11.86
C ILE A 9 -6.46 2.29 -10.71
N VAL A 10 -6.17 3.11 -9.70
CA VAL A 10 -5.57 2.71 -8.42
C VAL A 10 -6.58 2.93 -7.33
N SER A 11 -6.71 1.98 -6.44
CA SER A 11 -7.38 2.16 -5.15
C SER A 11 -6.37 2.00 -4.04
N SER A 12 -6.57 2.65 -2.92
CA SER A 12 -5.69 2.51 -1.75
C SER A 12 -6.44 2.56 -0.43
N PHE A 13 -5.83 1.94 0.54
CA PHE A 13 -6.04 2.16 1.97
C PHE A 13 -4.68 2.46 2.57
N ILE A 14 -4.47 3.67 3.04
CA ILE A 14 -3.20 4.13 3.59
C ILE A 14 -3.39 4.71 4.98
N MET A 15 -2.38 4.58 5.80
CA MET A 15 -2.20 5.35 7.03
C MET A 15 -1.06 6.32 6.81
N GLN A 16 -1.28 7.62 7.05
CA GLN A 16 -0.27 8.64 6.86
C GLN A 16 -0.28 9.67 7.99
N SER A 17 0.90 10.07 8.44
CA SER A 17 1.10 11.11 9.46
C SER A 17 1.44 12.46 8.83
N GLU A 18 1.38 13.53 9.66
CA GLU A 18 1.87 14.86 9.27
C GLU A 18 3.40 14.88 9.08
N ASP A 19 4.12 13.98 9.76
CA ASP A 19 5.57 13.79 9.59
C ASP A 19 5.93 12.93 8.38
N LEU A 20 4.94 12.56 7.55
CA LEU A 20 5.08 11.75 6.35
C LEU A 20 5.55 10.32 6.62
N ASP A 21 5.29 9.78 7.81
CA ASP A 21 5.28 8.34 8.00
C ASP A 21 4.06 7.76 7.29
N GLU A 22 4.21 6.62 6.60
CA GLU A 22 3.14 6.04 5.78
C GLU A 22 3.20 4.51 5.80
N ILE A 23 2.01 3.88 5.77
CA ILE A 23 1.83 2.43 5.64
C ILE A 23 0.71 2.19 4.65
N ASP A 24 0.97 1.40 3.60
CA ASP A 24 0.09 1.30 2.44
C ASP A 24 -0.43 -0.10 2.17
N TRP A 25 -1.69 -0.11 1.73
CA TRP A 25 -2.29 -1.07 0.83
C TRP A 25 -2.61 -0.38 -0.50
N GLU A 26 -2.19 -0.95 -1.61
CA GLU A 26 -2.49 -0.45 -2.95
C GLU A 26 -3.02 -1.55 -3.86
N PHE A 27 -3.93 -1.16 -4.74
CA PHE A 27 -4.66 -2.07 -5.62
C PHE A 27 -4.71 -1.50 -7.02
N LEU A 28 -4.12 -2.20 -7.97
CA LEU A 28 -4.17 -1.81 -9.38
C LEU A 28 -5.38 -2.47 -10.04
N GLY A 29 -6.33 -1.69 -10.52
CA GLY A 29 -7.55 -2.21 -11.16
C GLY A 29 -7.30 -3.00 -12.45
N GLY A 30 -6.11 -2.85 -13.04
CA GLY A 30 -5.63 -3.67 -14.16
C GLY A 30 -4.97 -4.99 -13.76
N LYS A 31 -4.69 -5.19 -12.47
CA LYS A 31 -4.08 -6.40 -11.88
C LYS A 31 -4.93 -6.89 -10.71
N PRO A 32 -6.16 -7.34 -10.94
CA PRO A 32 -7.13 -7.56 -9.88
C PRO A 32 -6.77 -8.71 -8.91
N ASN A 33 -5.86 -9.59 -9.30
CA ASN A 33 -5.41 -10.73 -8.49
C ASN A 33 -4.10 -10.44 -7.73
N GLU A 34 -3.71 -9.17 -7.63
CA GLU A 34 -2.53 -8.74 -6.91
C GLU A 34 -2.88 -7.61 -5.93
N VAL A 35 -2.21 -7.60 -4.78
CA VAL A 35 -2.22 -6.48 -3.85
C VAL A 35 -0.80 -6.04 -3.58
N MET A 36 -0.61 -4.76 -3.37
CA MET A 36 0.68 -4.16 -3.07
C MET A 36 0.68 -3.62 -1.65
N THR A 37 1.82 -3.74 -0.99
CA THR A 37 2.06 -3.18 0.34
C THR A 37 3.33 -2.34 0.31
N ASN A 38 3.33 -1.23 1.03
CA ASN A 38 4.50 -0.38 1.13
C ASN A 38 4.56 0.31 2.50
N TYR A 39 5.66 1.01 2.77
CA TYR A 39 5.81 1.88 3.92
C TYR A 39 6.87 2.95 3.66
N PHE A 40 6.73 4.10 4.32
CA PHE A 40 7.70 5.18 4.27
C PHE A 40 7.90 5.77 5.67
N GLY A 41 9.15 5.96 6.06
CA GLY A 41 9.51 6.74 7.23
C GLY A 41 9.84 8.17 6.82
N LYS A 42 9.14 9.14 7.41
CA LYS A 42 9.38 10.59 7.23
C LYS A 42 9.47 11.04 5.77
N GLY A 43 8.61 10.48 4.91
CA GLY A 43 8.54 10.82 3.49
C GLY A 43 9.77 10.44 2.67
N ASN A 44 10.62 9.54 3.16
CA ASN A 44 11.76 9.08 2.39
C ASN A 44 11.34 8.15 1.26
N THR A 45 11.26 8.68 0.05
CA THR A 45 10.89 7.96 -1.18
C THR A 45 12.10 7.50 -2.00
N THR A 46 13.31 7.57 -1.47
CA THR A 46 14.53 7.26 -2.23
C THR A 46 14.76 5.78 -2.48
N ASN A 47 14.04 4.91 -1.76
CA ASN A 47 14.14 3.46 -1.91
C ASN A 47 12.78 2.85 -2.27
N PHE A 48 12.60 2.51 -3.53
CA PHE A 48 11.38 1.86 -4.03
C PHE A 48 11.34 0.34 -3.78
N ALA A 49 12.44 -0.28 -3.34
CA ALA A 49 12.49 -1.71 -3.03
C ALA A 49 11.70 -2.12 -1.77
N ARG A 50 11.07 -1.16 -1.09
CA ARG A 50 10.19 -1.41 0.07
C ARG A 50 8.82 -1.96 -0.31
N GLY A 51 8.35 -1.63 -1.51
CA GLY A 51 7.10 -2.16 -2.04
C GLY A 51 7.18 -3.68 -2.25
N GLN A 52 6.12 -4.39 -1.91
CA GLN A 52 5.98 -5.83 -2.16
C GLN A 52 4.61 -6.13 -2.74
N GLU A 53 4.57 -7.06 -3.70
CA GLU A 53 3.37 -7.54 -4.36
C GLU A 53 3.03 -8.95 -3.88
N PHE A 54 1.73 -9.22 -3.72
CA PHE A 54 1.22 -10.52 -3.28
C PHE A 54 0.08 -10.97 -4.17
N GLU A 55 0.14 -12.22 -4.64
CA GLU A 55 -0.97 -12.85 -5.34
C GLU A 55 -2.14 -13.12 -4.39
N THR A 56 -3.34 -12.81 -4.85
CA THR A 56 -4.59 -12.95 -4.10
C THR A 56 -5.74 -13.40 -5.00
N VAL A 57 -6.96 -13.45 -4.45
CA VAL A 57 -8.18 -13.53 -5.23
C VAL A 57 -8.47 -12.18 -5.92
N ASP A 58 -9.43 -12.14 -6.86
CA ASP A 58 -9.83 -10.89 -7.51
C ASP A 58 -10.43 -9.91 -6.50
N VAL A 59 -9.66 -8.88 -6.12
CA VAL A 59 -10.05 -7.86 -5.14
C VAL A 59 -11.08 -6.86 -5.65
N THR A 60 -11.44 -6.94 -6.95
CA THR A 60 -12.43 -6.07 -7.59
C THR A 60 -13.83 -6.68 -7.65
N GLU A 61 -13.98 -7.97 -7.38
CA GLU A 61 -15.28 -8.66 -7.45
C GLU A 61 -16.04 -8.65 -6.13
N GLY A 62 -15.34 -8.60 -4.99
CA GLY A 62 -15.93 -8.66 -3.65
C GLY A 62 -15.36 -7.65 -2.66
N PHE A 63 -16.00 -7.57 -1.50
CA PHE A 63 -15.45 -6.86 -0.35
C PHE A 63 -14.51 -7.78 0.42
N HIS A 64 -13.36 -7.26 0.78
CA HIS A 64 -12.35 -7.94 1.57
C HIS A 64 -11.97 -7.11 2.80
N ASN A 65 -11.50 -7.79 3.84
CA ASN A 65 -10.91 -7.16 5.02
C ASN A 65 -9.42 -6.96 4.78
N TYR A 66 -8.96 -5.72 4.92
CA TYR A 66 -7.54 -5.36 4.89
C TYR A 66 -7.18 -4.81 6.26
N THR A 67 -6.29 -5.49 6.95
CA THR A 67 -5.90 -5.13 8.31
C THR A 67 -4.43 -4.74 8.34
N LEU A 68 -4.12 -3.68 9.06
CA LEU A 68 -2.78 -3.27 9.45
C LEU A 68 -2.66 -3.44 10.97
N ASP A 69 -1.87 -4.41 11.41
CA ASP A 69 -1.45 -4.52 12.81
C ASP A 69 -0.10 -3.83 12.96
N TRP A 70 -0.13 -2.62 13.49
CA TRP A 70 1.04 -1.76 13.62
C TRP A 70 1.37 -1.54 15.09
N THR A 71 2.56 -1.97 15.48
CA THR A 71 3.12 -1.83 16.82
C THR A 71 4.47 -1.10 16.75
N ARG A 72 5.16 -0.96 17.88
CA ARG A 72 6.52 -0.42 17.90
C ARG A 72 7.56 -1.38 17.36
N GLU A 73 7.25 -2.67 17.35
CA GLU A 73 8.17 -3.75 17.00
C GLU A 73 7.98 -4.24 15.57
N ARG A 74 6.74 -4.17 15.04
CA ARG A 74 6.41 -4.69 13.71
C ARG A 74 5.18 -4.06 13.10
N ILE A 75 5.09 -4.18 11.78
CA ILE A 75 3.88 -3.96 10.98
C ILE A 75 3.52 -5.28 10.30
N GLU A 76 2.24 -5.64 10.38
CA GLU A 76 1.70 -6.81 9.67
C GLU A 76 0.56 -6.39 8.76
N TRP A 77 0.57 -6.91 7.53
CA TRP A 77 -0.47 -6.73 6.53
C TRP A 77 -1.26 -8.03 6.41
N TRP A 78 -2.55 -7.97 6.73
CA TRP A 78 -3.45 -9.10 6.70
C TRP A 78 -4.59 -8.86 5.73
N MET A 79 -4.92 -9.86 4.91
CA MET A 79 -6.10 -9.86 4.04
C MET A 79 -6.96 -11.07 4.35
N ASP A 80 -8.25 -10.86 4.69
CA ASP A 80 -9.22 -11.92 5.04
C ASP A 80 -8.62 -12.94 6.02
N ASP A 81 -8.04 -12.45 7.12
CA ASP A 81 -7.37 -13.24 8.17
C ASP A 81 -6.09 -13.98 7.72
N LYS A 82 -5.61 -13.77 6.51
CA LYS A 82 -4.34 -14.30 6.02
C LYS A 82 -3.24 -13.26 6.15
N LEU A 83 -2.18 -13.61 6.89
CA LEU A 83 -0.96 -12.79 6.94
C LEU A 83 -0.24 -12.85 5.59
N LEU A 84 -0.01 -11.69 4.98
CA LEU A 84 0.73 -11.56 3.73
C LEU A 84 2.16 -11.07 3.95
N ARG A 85 2.34 -10.11 4.86
CA ARG A 85 3.64 -9.49 5.12
C ARG A 85 3.83 -9.17 6.58
N THR A 86 5.06 -9.33 7.06
CA THR A 86 5.55 -8.77 8.32
C THR A 86 6.79 -7.92 8.01
N LEU A 87 6.84 -6.72 8.56
CA LEU A 87 8.02 -5.87 8.61
C LEU A 87 8.40 -5.65 10.07
N LYS A 88 9.59 -6.06 10.46
CA LYS A 88 10.11 -5.78 11.80
C LYS A 88 10.80 -4.41 11.84
N TYR A 89 10.80 -3.78 13.01
CA TYR A 89 11.41 -2.47 13.22
C TYR A 89 12.85 -2.38 12.69
N GLU A 90 13.68 -3.35 13.01
CA GLU A 90 15.09 -3.39 12.61
C GLU A 90 15.29 -3.55 11.08
N GLU A 91 14.31 -4.13 10.37
CA GLU A 91 14.36 -4.33 8.91
C GLU A 91 14.14 -3.01 8.15
N ALA A 92 13.53 -2.02 8.79
CA ALA A 92 13.32 -0.69 8.24
C ALA A 92 14.56 0.20 8.47
N LEU A 93 15.68 -0.16 7.87
CA LEU A 93 16.98 0.53 7.99
C LEU A 93 17.41 0.74 9.44
N GLY A 94 17.36 -0.33 10.26
CA GLY A 94 17.63 -0.25 11.71
C GLY A 94 16.64 0.66 12.45
N GLY A 95 15.39 0.70 12.00
CA GLY A 95 14.32 1.49 12.57
C GLY A 95 14.24 2.95 12.09
N LYS A 96 15.22 3.43 11.33
CA LYS A 96 15.25 4.84 10.86
C LYS A 96 14.12 5.20 9.90
N GLU A 97 13.63 4.20 9.17
CA GLU A 97 12.55 4.34 8.20
C GLU A 97 11.26 3.63 8.65
N TYR A 98 11.21 3.22 9.91
CA TYR A 98 10.04 2.61 10.47
C TYR A 98 9.01 3.68 10.86
N PRO A 99 7.75 3.60 10.37
CA PRO A 99 6.70 4.54 10.75
C PRO A 99 6.39 4.48 12.25
N GLN A 100 6.42 5.63 12.93
CA GLN A 100 6.29 5.71 14.39
C GLN A 100 5.35 6.83 14.88
N THR A 101 4.95 7.75 14.00
CA THR A 101 4.16 8.90 14.36
C THR A 101 2.65 8.63 14.20
N PRO A 102 1.78 9.27 14.99
CA PRO A 102 0.34 9.10 14.87
C PRO A 102 -0.16 9.39 13.46
N MET A 103 -0.97 8.48 12.91
CA MET A 103 -1.42 8.53 11.52
C MET A 103 -2.94 8.66 11.40
N THR A 104 -3.38 9.24 10.30
CA THR A 104 -4.77 9.22 9.85
C THR A 104 -4.98 8.17 8.78
N ILE A 105 -6.17 7.59 8.70
CA ILE A 105 -6.56 6.65 7.66
C ILE A 105 -7.10 7.42 6.47
N ARG A 106 -6.65 7.04 5.27
CA ARG A 106 -7.11 7.57 3.99
C ARG A 106 -7.49 6.41 3.08
N ILE A 107 -8.68 6.49 2.49
CA ILE A 107 -9.15 5.51 1.51
C ILE A 107 -9.55 6.29 0.28
N GLY A 108 -9.06 5.86 -0.88
CA GLY A 108 -9.32 6.55 -2.13
C GLY A 108 -9.16 5.68 -3.36
N SER A 109 -9.58 6.26 -4.49
CA SER A 109 -9.32 5.70 -5.81
C SER A 109 -9.09 6.84 -6.79
N TRP A 110 -8.13 6.68 -7.70
CA TRP A 110 -7.76 7.71 -8.67
C TRP A 110 -7.30 7.10 -9.99
N SER A 111 -7.19 7.96 -11.01
CA SER A 111 -6.57 7.60 -12.27
C SER A 111 -5.04 7.62 -12.09
N GLY A 112 -4.42 6.47 -12.28
CA GLY A 112 -3.01 6.25 -12.06
C GLY A 112 -2.11 6.58 -13.22
N GLY A 113 -2.54 7.33 -14.22
CA GLY A 113 -1.69 7.77 -15.30
C GLY A 113 -2.17 7.39 -16.70
N ASP A 114 -1.33 7.68 -17.68
CA ASP A 114 -1.65 7.59 -19.09
C ASP A 114 -1.74 6.13 -19.59
N VAL A 115 -2.94 5.71 -19.94
CA VAL A 115 -3.25 4.38 -20.47
C VAL A 115 -2.68 4.17 -21.89
N LYS A 116 -1.95 5.13 -22.46
CA LYS A 116 -1.52 5.15 -23.88
C LYS A 116 -0.65 3.99 -24.31
N ASN A 117 0.01 3.29 -23.38
CA ASN A 117 1.01 2.29 -23.73
C ASN A 117 0.68 0.85 -23.34
N ASN A 118 -0.58 0.49 -23.09
CA ASN A 118 -0.93 -0.87 -22.63
C ASN A 118 -0.17 -1.32 -21.36
N ASP A 119 0.51 -0.38 -20.70
CA ASP A 119 1.16 -0.59 -19.44
C ASP A 119 0.06 -0.81 -18.40
N PRO A 120 0.10 -1.85 -17.58
CA PRO A 120 -0.83 -2.04 -16.47
C PRO A 120 -0.80 -0.88 -15.47
N GLY A 121 -0.07 0.19 -15.81
CA GLY A 121 0.06 1.40 -15.01
C GLY A 121 0.87 1.10 -13.76
N VAL A 122 2.19 1.16 -13.87
CA VAL A 122 3.00 1.38 -12.68
C VAL A 122 2.69 2.80 -12.23
N VAL A 123 1.71 2.92 -11.36
CA VAL A 123 1.53 4.17 -10.67
C VAL A 123 2.44 4.14 -9.49
N VAL A 124 3.49 4.87 -9.64
CA VAL A 124 4.24 5.32 -8.48
C VAL A 124 3.35 6.35 -7.80
N CYS A 125 2.80 6.02 -6.65
CA CYS A 125 2.07 6.98 -5.85
C CYS A 125 3.06 8.04 -5.39
N TYR A 126 3.13 9.14 -6.13
CA TYR A 126 3.77 10.35 -5.67
C TYR A 126 2.70 11.20 -4.98
N ASN A 127 2.86 11.33 -3.65
CA ASN A 127 2.29 12.36 -2.81
C ASN A 127 0.85 12.78 -3.13
N LEU A 128 -0.08 12.21 -2.41
CA LEU A 128 -1.27 12.95 -2.07
C LEU A 128 -0.88 13.96 -0.98
N VAL A 129 -0.64 15.21 -1.41
CA VAL A 129 -0.60 16.37 -0.53
C VAL A 129 -2.03 16.78 -0.20
#